data_5b335914a6274687a1b19ee598fdfd94
#
_entry.id   5b335914a6274687a1b19ee598fdfd94
#
_cell.length_a   1.000
_cell.length_b   1.000
_cell.length_c   1.000
_cell.angle_alpha   90.00
_cell.angle_beta   90.00
_cell.angle_gamma   90.00
#
_symmetry.space_group_name_H-M   'P 1'
#
loop_
_entity.id
_entity.type
_entity.pdbx_description
1 polymer ?
#
loop_
_entity_poly.entity_id
_entity_poly.type
_entity_poly.pdbx_seq_one_letter_code
_entity_poly.pdbx_strand_id
1 'polypeptide(L)'
;CNYNSEAGKGAFKELTPEFLQTYLPYSYEIQAPESWDQVMISGKIFAIPKNYAVFNNYNMIAVRKDLMEKHGIGEINSWDTMKEALYTLAEKETQNGIYANGQRGNAEFADHVWWQNIEAEPLASGFDFMYFTHGEEKLPDWDKDVFYKYTAPECLELYLEMAEMAKKNVWSPNKINDTSDAQTNFESGKTASFIWNSTIVSAGDNLEKAGIGTYEIFDVTPNTKAQRGSYADDTIAIPNASKIPERAALVLDCLKGFPEVNNLVVGGIEGVHYEMTDDGKRKLGESADKYGWGCWAWGITGKDSPQLLPAPDRGAQGPLIYRVRFHQN
;
A
#
# COMPACT_ATOMS: atom_id res chain seq x y z
N CYS A 1 -0.39 -1.53 12.06
CA CYS A 1 0.55 -1.60 13.20
C CYS A 1 0.03 -0.81 14.39
N ASN A 2 0.26 -1.32 15.61
CA ASN A 2 -0.29 -0.74 16.85
C ASN A 2 0.69 0.26 17.51
N TYR A 3 1.34 1.14 16.72
CA TYR A 3 2.35 2.06 17.25
C TYR A 3 1.86 2.82 18.49
N ASN A 4 0.71 3.48 18.37
CA ASN A 4 0.15 4.30 19.46
C ASN A 4 -0.12 3.46 20.73
N SER A 5 -0.72 2.29 20.57
CA SER A 5 -1.03 1.39 21.68
C SER A 5 0.24 0.87 22.35
N GLU A 6 1.22 0.44 21.58
CA GLU A 6 2.45 -0.15 22.12
C GLU A 6 3.37 0.91 22.73
N ALA A 7 3.44 2.10 22.15
CA ALA A 7 4.17 3.22 22.75
C ALA A 7 3.55 3.64 24.09
N GLY A 8 2.22 3.71 24.17
CA GLY A 8 1.51 4.01 25.42
C GLY A 8 1.75 2.97 26.53
N LYS A 9 2.07 1.72 26.17
CA LYS A 9 2.45 0.65 27.11
C LYS A 9 3.95 0.67 27.48
N GLY A 10 4.74 1.59 26.92
CA GLY A 10 6.16 1.70 27.21
C GLY A 10 7.04 0.70 26.45
N ALA A 11 6.56 0.17 25.31
CA ALA A 11 7.33 -0.78 24.51
C ALA A 11 8.56 -0.15 23.86
N PHE A 12 8.53 1.16 23.56
CA PHE A 12 9.53 1.87 22.80
C PHE A 12 10.28 2.90 23.63
N LYS A 13 11.56 3.10 23.30
CA LYS A 13 12.40 4.15 23.89
C LYS A 13 11.90 5.52 23.42
N GLU A 14 11.82 6.46 24.35
CA GLU A 14 11.63 7.87 24.05
C GLU A 14 12.84 8.42 23.27
N LEU A 15 12.57 9.03 22.14
CA LEU A 15 13.57 9.69 21.28
C LEU A 15 13.50 11.19 21.56
N THR A 16 14.23 11.66 22.58
CA THR A 16 14.28 13.09 22.91
C THR A 16 14.93 13.89 21.76
N PRO A 17 14.67 15.19 21.63
CA PRO A 17 15.35 16.04 20.63
C PRO A 17 16.87 15.91 20.71
N GLU A 18 17.45 15.86 21.91
CA GLU A 18 18.89 15.65 22.11
C GLU A 18 19.36 14.29 21.59
N PHE A 19 18.59 13.22 21.87
CA PHE A 19 18.89 11.88 21.37
C PHE A 19 18.82 11.84 19.83
N LEU A 20 17.78 12.44 19.23
CA LEU A 20 17.62 12.53 17.77
C LEU A 20 18.81 13.27 17.13
N GLN A 21 19.15 14.45 17.62
CA GLN A 21 20.26 15.26 17.11
C GLN A 21 21.63 14.59 17.26
N THR A 22 21.80 13.79 18.32
CA THR A 22 23.10 13.15 18.61
C THR A 22 23.27 11.84 17.85
N TYR A 23 22.24 11.00 17.78
CA TYR A 23 22.37 9.62 17.27
C TYR A 23 21.63 9.37 15.96
N LEU A 24 20.79 10.31 15.53
CA LEU A 24 20.00 10.24 14.29
C LEU A 24 20.04 11.59 13.54
N PRO A 25 21.23 12.28 13.47
CA PRO A 25 21.31 13.64 12.97
C PRO A 25 20.77 13.77 11.56
N TYR A 26 21.11 12.84 10.67
CA TYR A 26 20.65 12.85 9.29
C TYR A 26 19.12 12.62 9.19
N SER A 27 18.61 11.58 9.84
CA SER A 27 17.17 11.32 9.86
C SER A 27 16.39 12.51 10.45
N TYR A 28 16.94 13.17 11.46
CA TYR A 28 16.33 14.35 12.07
C TYR A 28 16.27 15.53 11.12
N GLU A 29 17.34 15.75 10.35
CA GLU A 29 17.45 16.88 9.41
C GLU A 29 16.55 16.73 8.18
N ILE A 30 16.43 15.52 7.63
CA ILE A 30 15.69 15.29 6.39
C ILE A 30 14.19 15.14 6.56
N GLN A 31 13.71 14.97 7.79
CA GLN A 31 12.30 14.78 8.08
C GLN A 31 11.53 16.10 7.95
N ALA A 32 10.35 16.05 7.34
CA ALA A 32 9.42 17.17 7.40
C ALA A 32 9.01 17.43 8.85
N PRO A 33 9.03 18.68 9.34
CA PRO A 33 8.68 18.98 10.74
C PRO A 33 7.35 18.37 11.19
N GLU A 34 6.34 18.43 10.35
CA GLU A 34 5.00 17.85 10.59
C GLU A 34 5.02 16.34 10.74
N SER A 35 6.04 15.65 10.23
CA SER A 35 6.14 14.19 10.36
C SER A 35 6.44 13.77 11.81
N TRP A 36 7.20 14.59 12.52
CA TRP A 36 7.48 14.36 13.94
C TRP A 36 6.24 14.54 14.80
N ASP A 37 5.39 15.52 14.47
CA ASP A 37 4.12 15.75 15.17
C ASP A 37 3.21 14.54 15.05
N GLN A 38 3.19 13.86 13.91
CA GLN A 38 2.34 12.70 13.66
C GLN A 38 2.77 11.43 14.42
N VAL A 39 4.02 11.34 14.84
CA VAL A 39 4.51 10.23 15.68
C VAL A 39 4.58 10.60 17.16
N MET A 40 4.11 11.81 17.52
CA MET A 40 4.12 12.27 18.89
C MET A 40 2.95 11.68 19.70
N ILE A 41 3.26 11.11 20.85
CA ILE A 41 2.27 10.57 21.79
C ILE A 41 2.47 11.25 23.13
N SER A 42 1.46 11.96 23.61
CA SER A 42 1.52 12.72 24.89
C SER A 42 2.74 13.66 24.96
N GLY A 43 3.07 14.33 23.84
CA GLY A 43 4.19 15.26 23.74
C GLY A 43 5.57 14.61 23.63
N LYS A 44 5.65 13.29 23.39
CA LYS A 44 6.89 12.52 23.29
C LYS A 44 6.98 11.76 21.98
N ILE A 45 8.19 11.64 21.45
CA ILE A 45 8.48 10.90 20.22
C ILE A 45 9.03 9.52 20.58
N PHE A 46 8.46 8.45 19.99
CA PHE A 46 8.88 7.07 20.24
C PHE A 46 9.27 6.32 18.95
N ALA A 47 9.13 6.96 17.79
CA ALA A 47 9.49 6.36 16.52
C ALA A 47 10.04 7.38 15.54
N ILE A 48 10.76 6.90 14.54
CA ILE A 48 11.22 7.65 13.38
C ILE A 48 10.12 7.54 12.32
N PRO A 49 9.50 8.63 11.89
CA PRO A 49 8.48 8.61 10.86
C PRO A 49 9.07 8.34 9.47
N LYS A 50 8.24 8.12 8.47
CA LYS A 50 8.63 8.23 7.07
C LYS A 50 9.03 9.66 6.73
N ASN A 51 9.92 9.83 5.78
CA ASN A 51 10.33 11.15 5.30
C ASN A 51 9.59 11.61 4.04
N TYR A 52 8.58 10.88 3.60
CA TYR A 52 7.72 11.22 2.48
C TYR A 52 6.28 10.80 2.78
N ALA A 53 5.33 11.55 2.24
CA ALA A 53 3.94 11.17 2.31
C ALA A 53 3.65 10.05 1.32
N VAL A 54 2.90 9.06 1.77
CA VAL A 54 2.36 8.00 0.92
C VAL A 54 0.92 8.35 0.60
N PHE A 55 0.53 8.24 -0.67
CA PHE A 55 -0.88 8.32 -1.03
C PHE A 55 -1.50 6.93 -0.94
N ASN A 56 -2.66 6.84 -0.32
CA ASN A 56 -3.42 5.60 -0.28
C ASN A 56 -3.99 5.32 -1.67
N ASN A 57 -3.70 4.14 -2.20
CA ASN A 57 -4.11 3.70 -3.53
C ASN A 57 -4.61 2.26 -3.53
N TYR A 58 -5.41 1.90 -2.52
CA TYR A 58 -6.04 0.59 -2.41
C TYR A 58 -7.25 0.41 -3.35
N ASN A 59 -7.51 1.39 -4.20
CA ASN A 59 -8.58 1.42 -5.18
C ASN A 59 -8.22 0.73 -6.50
N MET A 60 -7.00 0.24 -6.65
CA MET A 60 -6.55 -0.44 -7.86
C MET A 60 -6.79 -1.95 -7.76
N ILE A 61 -7.27 -2.52 -8.87
CA ILE A 61 -7.48 -3.95 -9.03
C ILE A 61 -6.64 -4.49 -10.19
N ALA A 62 -5.87 -5.55 -9.95
CA ALA A 62 -5.29 -6.36 -11.00
C ALA A 62 -6.28 -7.48 -11.37
N VAL A 63 -6.56 -7.65 -12.65
CA VAL A 63 -7.49 -8.66 -13.16
C VAL A 63 -6.80 -9.47 -14.25
N ARG A 64 -7.08 -10.76 -14.32
CA ARG A 64 -6.65 -11.67 -15.39
C ARG A 64 -7.20 -11.19 -16.72
N LYS A 65 -6.33 -10.56 -17.52
CA LYS A 65 -6.68 -10.01 -18.83
C LYS A 65 -7.16 -11.08 -19.79
N ASP A 66 -6.49 -12.21 -19.80
CA ASP A 66 -6.87 -13.36 -20.61
C ASP A 66 -8.29 -13.85 -20.32
N LEU A 67 -8.72 -13.80 -19.07
CA LEU A 67 -10.09 -14.15 -18.67
C LEU A 67 -11.09 -13.04 -19.04
N MET A 68 -10.68 -11.77 -18.93
CA MET A 68 -11.50 -10.64 -19.37
C MET A 68 -11.81 -10.73 -20.88
N GLU A 69 -10.77 -10.94 -21.69
CA GLU A 69 -10.91 -11.11 -23.14
C GLU A 69 -11.79 -12.34 -23.49
N LYS A 70 -11.57 -13.47 -22.81
CA LYS A 70 -12.34 -14.70 -22.97
C LYS A 70 -13.83 -14.50 -22.72
N HIS A 71 -14.21 -13.63 -21.77
CA HIS A 71 -15.60 -13.45 -21.34
C HIS A 71 -16.22 -12.12 -21.77
N GLY A 72 -15.49 -11.30 -22.54
CA GLY A 72 -15.98 -10.03 -23.05
C GLY A 72 -16.17 -8.97 -21.95
N ILE A 73 -15.36 -9.03 -20.88
CA ILE A 73 -15.39 -8.05 -19.80
C ILE A 73 -14.67 -6.80 -20.26
N GLY A 74 -15.34 -5.65 -20.17
CA GLY A 74 -14.80 -4.36 -20.56
C GLY A 74 -13.93 -3.69 -19.47
N GLU A 75 -13.71 -2.40 -19.63
CA GLU A 75 -12.95 -1.57 -18.69
C GLU A 75 -13.60 -1.52 -17.30
N ILE A 76 -12.78 -1.57 -16.26
CA ILE A 76 -13.20 -1.44 -14.85
C ILE A 76 -12.79 -0.05 -14.37
N ASN A 77 -13.75 0.83 -14.13
CA ASN A 77 -13.51 2.22 -13.75
C ASN A 77 -14.51 2.74 -12.71
N SER A 78 -15.23 1.86 -12.05
CA SER A 78 -16.19 2.18 -10.99
C SER A 78 -16.49 0.95 -10.13
N TRP A 79 -17.10 1.17 -8.97
CA TRP A 79 -17.60 0.10 -8.12
C TRP A 79 -18.53 -0.86 -8.87
N ASP A 80 -19.44 -0.32 -9.69
CA ASP A 80 -20.40 -1.13 -10.43
C ASP A 80 -19.73 -1.97 -11.53
N THR A 81 -18.86 -1.39 -12.33
CA THR A 81 -18.15 -2.15 -13.37
C THR A 81 -17.22 -3.20 -12.77
N MET A 82 -16.64 -2.93 -11.60
CA MET A 82 -15.87 -3.94 -10.86
C MET A 82 -16.78 -5.10 -10.39
N LYS A 83 -17.95 -4.80 -9.82
CA LYS A 83 -18.91 -5.85 -9.40
C LYS A 83 -19.32 -6.72 -10.58
N GLU A 84 -19.68 -6.12 -11.69
CA GLU A 84 -20.10 -6.84 -12.91
C GLU A 84 -18.98 -7.76 -13.42
N ALA A 85 -17.75 -7.27 -13.43
CA ALA A 85 -16.59 -8.06 -13.80
C ALA A 85 -16.39 -9.26 -12.86
N LEU A 86 -16.42 -9.02 -11.54
CA LEU A 86 -16.28 -10.07 -10.54
C LEU A 86 -17.41 -11.10 -10.59
N TYR A 87 -18.64 -10.68 -10.86
CA TYR A 87 -19.79 -11.59 -11.02
C TYR A 87 -19.65 -12.45 -12.25
N THR A 88 -19.22 -11.87 -13.37
CA THR A 88 -18.98 -12.61 -14.62
C THR A 88 -17.86 -13.63 -14.42
N LEU A 89 -16.76 -13.26 -13.80
CA LEU A 89 -15.65 -14.18 -13.50
C LEU A 89 -16.09 -15.29 -12.56
N ALA A 90 -16.85 -14.96 -11.52
CA ALA A 90 -17.37 -15.95 -10.58
C ALA A 90 -18.29 -16.98 -11.28
N GLU A 91 -19.21 -16.51 -12.10
CA GLU A 91 -20.13 -17.38 -12.86
C GLU A 91 -19.40 -18.30 -13.82
N LYS A 92 -18.41 -17.78 -14.54
CA LYS A 92 -17.74 -18.50 -15.64
C LYS A 92 -16.57 -19.36 -15.20
N GLU A 93 -15.85 -18.96 -14.12
CA GLU A 93 -14.56 -19.58 -13.79
C GLU A 93 -14.57 -20.38 -12.47
N THR A 94 -15.54 -20.22 -11.58
CA THR A 94 -15.57 -20.98 -10.32
C THR A 94 -15.61 -22.50 -10.56
N GLN A 95 -16.30 -22.95 -11.59
CA GLN A 95 -16.31 -24.37 -11.97
C GLN A 95 -14.94 -24.90 -12.46
N ASN A 96 -14.06 -24.00 -12.87
CA ASN A 96 -12.68 -24.30 -13.25
C ASN A 96 -11.71 -24.21 -12.06
N GLY A 97 -12.23 -23.95 -10.86
CA GLY A 97 -11.43 -23.79 -9.64
C GLY A 97 -10.80 -22.41 -9.47
N ILE A 98 -11.24 -21.40 -10.26
CA ILE A 98 -10.74 -20.03 -10.20
C ILE A 98 -11.84 -19.15 -9.59
N TYR A 99 -11.60 -18.59 -8.41
CA TYR A 99 -12.50 -17.63 -7.80
C TYR A 99 -12.26 -16.23 -8.37
N ALA A 100 -13.31 -15.40 -8.43
CA ALA A 100 -13.19 -14.07 -8.99
C ALA A 100 -12.23 -13.18 -8.18
N ASN A 101 -12.30 -13.26 -6.86
CA ASN A 101 -11.39 -12.58 -5.95
C ASN A 101 -11.04 -13.47 -4.77
N GLY A 102 -9.83 -13.37 -4.28
CA GLY A 102 -9.31 -14.21 -3.23
C GLY A 102 -8.81 -13.45 -2.01
N GLN A 103 -9.25 -12.23 -1.82
CA GLN A 103 -8.75 -11.41 -0.73
C GLN A 103 -9.09 -12.00 0.64
N ARG A 104 -8.09 -12.04 1.49
CA ARG A 104 -8.19 -12.49 2.86
C ARG A 104 -9.18 -11.60 3.62
N GLY A 105 -10.12 -12.24 4.32
CA GLY A 105 -11.05 -11.53 5.20
C GLY A 105 -12.17 -10.77 4.51
N ASN A 106 -12.22 -10.72 3.18
CA ASN A 106 -13.26 -10.07 2.35
C ASN A 106 -13.50 -8.58 2.69
N ALA A 107 -13.33 -8.21 3.97
CA ALA A 107 -13.55 -6.88 4.48
C ALA A 107 -12.52 -5.87 3.97
N GLU A 108 -11.23 -6.25 3.90
CA GLU A 108 -10.18 -5.30 3.52
C GLU A 108 -10.37 -4.78 2.10
N PHE A 109 -10.68 -5.65 1.18
CA PHE A 109 -10.92 -5.29 -0.21
C PHE A 109 -12.14 -4.39 -0.39
N ALA A 110 -13.31 -4.86 0.07
CA ALA A 110 -14.55 -4.11 -0.10
C ALA A 110 -14.53 -2.82 0.72
N ASP A 111 -13.93 -2.88 1.91
CA ASP A 111 -13.83 -1.76 2.82
C ASP A 111 -13.06 -0.59 2.19
N HIS A 112 -11.84 -0.83 1.73
CA HIS A 112 -11.02 0.24 1.16
C HIS A 112 -11.61 0.84 -0.10
N VAL A 113 -12.04 0.00 -1.04
CA VAL A 113 -12.60 0.48 -2.32
C VAL A 113 -13.95 1.16 -2.11
N TRP A 114 -14.80 0.62 -1.23
CA TRP A 114 -16.12 1.20 -0.96
C TRP A 114 -16.02 2.59 -0.35
N TRP A 115 -15.23 2.74 0.72
CA TRP A 115 -15.10 4.03 1.38
C TRP A 115 -14.49 5.09 0.46
N GLN A 116 -13.50 4.73 -0.35
CA GLN A 116 -12.96 5.63 -1.36
C GLN A 116 -14.00 5.98 -2.44
N ASN A 117 -14.82 5.01 -2.87
CA ASN A 117 -15.86 5.25 -3.87
C ASN A 117 -16.90 6.28 -3.39
N ILE A 118 -17.19 6.34 -2.11
CA ILE A 118 -18.09 7.32 -1.52
C ILE A 118 -17.37 8.53 -0.90
N GLU A 119 -16.11 8.71 -1.21
CA GLU A 119 -15.27 9.81 -0.73
C GLU A 119 -15.18 9.90 0.80
N ALA A 120 -15.10 8.76 1.48
CA ALA A 120 -14.89 8.69 2.91
C ALA A 120 -13.53 8.09 3.26
N GLU A 121 -12.87 8.66 4.26
CA GLU A 121 -11.54 8.27 4.71
C GLU A 121 -11.50 8.10 6.24
N PRO A 122 -10.63 7.23 6.77
CA PRO A 122 -10.43 7.14 8.21
C PRO A 122 -9.69 8.37 8.74
N LEU A 123 -10.07 8.85 9.91
CA LEU A 123 -9.38 9.98 10.59
C LEU A 123 -7.91 9.66 10.90
N ALA A 124 -7.60 8.40 11.14
CA ALA A 124 -6.25 7.90 11.28
C ALA A 124 -6.23 6.40 10.99
N SER A 125 -5.07 5.88 10.59
CA SER A 125 -4.89 4.44 10.35
C SER A 125 -5.31 3.60 11.55
N GLY A 126 -6.22 2.66 11.33
CA GLY A 126 -6.77 1.77 12.35
C GLY A 126 -7.84 2.39 13.26
N PHE A 127 -8.36 3.56 12.90
CA PHE A 127 -9.49 4.16 13.59
C PHE A 127 -10.81 3.81 12.89
N ASP A 128 -11.85 3.60 13.69
CA ASP A 128 -13.21 3.34 13.21
C ASP A 128 -14.03 4.63 13.00
N PHE A 129 -13.42 5.78 13.23
CA PHE A 129 -13.99 7.07 12.89
C PHE A 129 -13.54 7.48 11.50
N MET A 130 -14.51 7.81 10.67
CA MET A 130 -14.37 8.20 9.28
C MET A 130 -14.81 9.64 9.09
N TYR A 131 -14.44 10.22 7.97
CA TYR A 131 -14.95 11.52 7.55
C TYR A 131 -15.17 11.56 6.04
N PHE A 132 -16.13 12.36 5.59
CA PHE A 132 -16.34 12.63 4.17
C PHE A 132 -15.41 13.72 3.69
N THR A 133 -14.71 13.45 2.59
CA THR A 133 -13.72 14.39 2.01
C THR A 133 -14.35 15.39 1.05
N HIS A 134 -15.52 15.09 0.51
CA HIS A 134 -16.22 15.91 -0.51
C HIS A 134 -15.32 16.28 -1.71
N GLY A 135 -14.36 15.41 -2.02
CA GLY A 135 -13.39 15.64 -3.10
C GLY A 135 -12.40 16.77 -2.88
N GLU A 136 -12.29 17.30 -1.66
CA GLU A 136 -11.42 18.43 -1.31
C GLU A 136 -10.35 18.01 -0.29
N GLU A 137 -9.14 18.54 -0.46
CA GLU A 137 -8.07 18.45 0.54
C GLU A 137 -8.25 19.52 1.63
N LYS A 138 -9.31 19.45 2.39
CA LYS A 138 -9.49 20.31 3.56
C LYS A 138 -9.85 19.49 4.78
N LEU A 139 -9.65 20.07 5.94
CA LEU A 139 -10.09 19.46 7.18
C LEU A 139 -11.62 19.31 7.16
N PRO A 140 -12.15 18.17 7.64
CA PRO A 140 -13.57 17.95 7.71
C PRO A 140 -14.26 18.96 8.64
N ASP A 141 -15.53 19.22 8.38
CA ASP A 141 -16.40 19.83 9.38
C ASP A 141 -16.68 18.76 10.45
N TRP A 142 -16.03 18.90 11.61
CA TRP A 142 -16.06 17.89 12.67
C TRP A 142 -17.47 17.54 13.16
N ASP A 143 -18.42 18.46 13.02
CA ASP A 143 -19.80 18.27 13.46
C ASP A 143 -20.68 17.59 12.40
N LYS A 144 -20.28 17.60 11.14
CA LYS A 144 -21.10 17.12 10.02
C LYS A 144 -20.47 15.96 9.24
N ASP A 145 -19.16 16.04 9.02
CA ASP A 145 -18.47 15.13 8.10
C ASP A 145 -17.93 13.91 8.83
N VAL A 146 -17.73 13.98 10.18
CA VAL A 146 -17.15 12.89 10.96
C VAL A 146 -18.25 11.97 11.49
N PHE A 147 -18.02 10.67 11.34
CA PHE A 147 -18.97 9.65 11.77
C PHE A 147 -18.26 8.38 12.29
N TYR A 148 -18.96 7.60 13.08
CA TYR A 148 -18.48 6.29 13.50
C TYR A 148 -18.87 5.25 12.45
N LYS A 149 -17.89 4.59 11.86
CA LYS A 149 -18.02 3.69 10.71
C LYS A 149 -19.17 2.70 10.85
N TYR A 150 -19.24 1.99 11.96
CA TYR A 150 -20.21 0.89 12.13
C TYR A 150 -21.65 1.32 12.42
N THR A 151 -21.89 2.61 12.64
CA THR A 151 -23.26 3.16 12.79
C THR A 151 -23.73 3.91 11.54
N ALA A 152 -22.87 4.10 10.56
CA ALA A 152 -23.19 4.78 9.32
C ALA A 152 -24.09 3.89 8.43
N PRO A 153 -25.13 4.45 7.78
CA PRO A 153 -25.95 3.73 6.81
C PRO A 153 -25.11 3.10 5.70
N GLU A 154 -24.08 3.77 5.24
CA GLU A 154 -23.15 3.34 4.20
C GLU A 154 -22.42 2.05 4.57
N CYS A 155 -22.18 1.81 5.86
CA CYS A 155 -21.60 0.57 6.32
C CYS A 155 -22.56 -0.62 6.14
N LEU A 156 -23.84 -0.40 6.38
CA LEU A 156 -24.87 -1.42 6.11
C LEU A 156 -24.97 -1.71 4.62
N GLU A 157 -24.93 -0.69 3.77
CA GLU A 157 -24.91 -0.85 2.31
C GLU A 157 -23.71 -1.70 1.86
N LEU A 158 -22.51 -1.41 2.37
CA LEU A 158 -21.33 -2.22 2.12
C LEU A 158 -21.53 -3.70 2.47
N TYR A 159 -22.07 -3.98 3.66
CA TYR A 159 -22.30 -5.37 4.08
C TYR A 159 -23.36 -6.08 3.24
N LEU A 160 -24.36 -5.37 2.76
CA LEU A 160 -25.37 -5.93 1.83
C LEU A 160 -24.72 -6.24 0.47
N GLU A 161 -23.90 -5.37 -0.06
CA GLU A 161 -23.12 -5.61 -1.29
C GLU A 161 -22.19 -6.84 -1.13
N MET A 162 -21.48 -6.92 -0.02
CA MET A 162 -20.61 -8.05 0.28
C MET A 162 -21.40 -9.38 0.40
N ALA A 163 -22.58 -9.33 0.99
CA ALA A 163 -23.44 -10.51 1.09
C ALA A 163 -23.90 -10.98 -0.29
N GLU A 164 -24.22 -10.07 -1.21
CA GLU A 164 -24.53 -10.42 -2.59
C GLU A 164 -23.33 -10.98 -3.34
N MET A 165 -22.14 -10.41 -3.18
CA MET A 165 -20.89 -10.95 -3.74
C MET A 165 -20.64 -12.38 -3.24
N ALA A 166 -20.85 -12.63 -1.95
CA ALA A 166 -20.73 -13.98 -1.37
C ALA A 166 -21.72 -14.99 -1.99
N LYS A 167 -22.99 -14.60 -2.14
CA LYS A 167 -24.03 -15.43 -2.80
C LYS A 167 -23.66 -15.76 -4.25
N LYS A 168 -22.97 -14.88 -4.92
CA LYS A 168 -22.51 -15.04 -6.31
C LYS A 168 -21.15 -15.76 -6.42
N ASN A 169 -20.61 -16.26 -5.31
CA ASN A 169 -19.32 -16.97 -5.24
C ASN A 169 -18.12 -16.17 -5.75
N VAL A 170 -18.12 -14.85 -5.54
CA VAL A 170 -16.97 -13.99 -5.89
C VAL A 170 -15.69 -14.48 -5.22
N TRP A 171 -15.81 -15.04 -4.01
CA TRP A 171 -14.72 -15.66 -3.25
C TRP A 171 -15.08 -17.05 -2.74
N SER A 172 -14.06 -17.78 -2.29
CA SER A 172 -14.23 -19.13 -1.74
C SER A 172 -15.21 -19.14 -0.55
N PRO A 173 -16.14 -20.09 -0.47
CA PRO A 173 -17.09 -20.22 0.64
C PRO A 173 -16.41 -20.50 1.99
N ASN A 174 -15.19 -21.04 2.00
CA ASN A 174 -14.43 -21.36 3.21
C ASN A 174 -13.54 -20.17 3.68
N LYS A 175 -13.82 -18.97 3.26
CA LYS A 175 -12.97 -17.79 3.47
C LYS A 175 -12.67 -17.48 4.94
N ILE A 176 -13.58 -17.78 5.85
CA ILE A 176 -13.38 -17.58 7.31
C ILE A 176 -12.19 -18.38 7.84
N ASN A 177 -11.99 -19.59 7.31
CA ASN A 177 -10.91 -20.49 7.72
C ASN A 177 -9.74 -20.51 6.71
N ASP A 178 -9.85 -19.78 5.62
CA ASP A 178 -8.81 -19.71 4.60
C ASP A 178 -7.70 -18.79 5.07
N THR A 179 -6.55 -19.37 5.37
CA THR A 179 -5.33 -18.64 5.74
C THR A 179 -4.39 -18.43 4.57
N SER A 180 -4.82 -18.79 3.35
CA SER A 180 -4.02 -18.59 2.15
C SER A 180 -3.80 -17.08 1.88
N ASP A 181 -2.63 -16.79 1.38
CA ASP A 181 -2.26 -15.44 0.99
C ASP A 181 -2.92 -15.06 -0.33
N ALA A 182 -3.56 -13.89 -0.38
CA ALA A 182 -4.32 -13.44 -1.54
C ALA A 182 -3.43 -13.18 -2.76
N GLN A 183 -2.22 -12.64 -2.55
CA GLN A 183 -1.24 -12.43 -3.60
C GLN A 183 -0.81 -13.77 -4.19
N THR A 184 -0.42 -14.72 -3.37
CA THR A 184 -0.03 -16.07 -3.79
C THR A 184 -1.16 -16.79 -4.55
N ASN A 185 -2.41 -16.58 -4.16
CA ASN A 185 -3.55 -17.16 -4.88
C ASN A 185 -3.71 -16.56 -6.28
N PHE A 186 -3.50 -15.25 -6.42
CA PHE A 186 -3.52 -14.59 -7.73
C PHE A 186 -2.34 -15.05 -8.59
N GLU A 187 -1.12 -15.01 -8.08
CA GLU A 187 0.11 -15.41 -8.76
C GLU A 187 0.05 -16.87 -9.25
N SER A 188 -0.64 -17.74 -8.51
CA SER A 188 -0.84 -19.15 -8.87
C SER A 188 -2.08 -19.44 -9.72
N GLY A 189 -2.83 -18.40 -10.09
CA GLY A 189 -4.03 -18.53 -10.92
C GLY A 189 -5.27 -19.10 -10.22
N LYS A 190 -5.25 -19.24 -8.91
CA LYS A 190 -6.43 -19.67 -8.13
C LYS A 190 -7.50 -18.61 -8.04
N THR A 191 -7.13 -17.35 -8.27
CA THR A 191 -8.05 -16.22 -8.33
C THR A 191 -7.84 -15.42 -9.60
N ALA A 192 -8.91 -14.80 -10.09
CA ALA A 192 -8.92 -14.00 -11.30
C ALA A 192 -8.58 -12.53 -11.05
N SER A 193 -8.63 -12.07 -9.81
CA SER A 193 -8.29 -10.70 -9.46
C SER A 193 -7.61 -10.59 -8.10
N PHE A 194 -6.92 -9.47 -7.92
CA PHE A 194 -6.23 -9.10 -6.68
C PHE A 194 -6.31 -7.59 -6.47
N ILE A 195 -6.73 -7.16 -5.29
CA ILE A 195 -6.78 -5.76 -4.88
C ILE A 195 -5.82 -5.56 -3.74
N TRP A 196 -4.91 -4.64 -3.91
CA TRP A 196 -3.97 -4.22 -2.88
C TRP A 196 -3.29 -2.90 -3.28
N ASN A 197 -2.22 -2.55 -2.60
CA ASN A 197 -1.37 -1.41 -2.95
C ASN A 197 -0.52 -1.69 -4.20
N SER A 198 0.55 -0.94 -4.42
CA SER A 198 1.46 -1.09 -5.58
C SER A 198 2.02 -2.51 -5.80
N THR A 199 1.92 -3.42 -4.83
CA THR A 199 2.34 -4.83 -5.01
C THR A 199 1.50 -5.59 -6.03
N ILE A 200 0.35 -5.07 -6.43
CA ILE A 200 -0.46 -5.67 -7.51
C ILE A 200 0.31 -5.78 -8.83
N VAL A 201 1.27 -4.89 -9.07
CA VAL A 201 2.14 -4.94 -10.26
C VAL A 201 3.05 -6.15 -10.20
N SER A 202 3.79 -6.31 -9.08
CA SER A 202 4.68 -7.45 -8.93
C SER A 202 3.92 -8.78 -8.91
N ALA A 203 2.73 -8.81 -8.33
CA ALA A 203 1.86 -9.98 -8.37
C ALA A 203 1.43 -10.35 -9.79
N GLY A 204 1.06 -9.34 -10.60
CA GLY A 204 0.76 -9.54 -12.02
C GLY A 204 1.97 -10.04 -12.81
N ASP A 205 3.14 -9.44 -12.57
CA ASP A 205 4.39 -9.86 -13.20
C ASP A 205 4.76 -11.32 -12.88
N ASN A 206 4.55 -11.73 -11.63
CA ASN A 206 4.82 -13.10 -11.20
C ASN A 206 3.84 -14.08 -11.86
N LEU A 207 2.57 -13.71 -11.97
CA LEU A 207 1.56 -14.49 -12.68
C LEU A 207 1.95 -14.72 -14.17
N GLU A 208 2.38 -13.66 -14.87
CA GLU A 208 2.84 -13.76 -16.26
C GLU A 208 4.11 -14.59 -16.39
N LYS A 209 5.12 -14.38 -15.53
CA LYS A 209 6.36 -15.17 -15.50
C LYS A 209 6.11 -16.65 -15.25
N ALA A 210 5.10 -16.97 -14.44
CA ALA A 210 4.68 -18.35 -14.20
C ALA A 210 3.92 -18.97 -15.38
N GLY A 211 3.61 -18.21 -16.43
CA GLY A 211 2.87 -18.68 -17.59
C GLY A 211 1.39 -18.98 -17.31
N ILE A 212 0.85 -18.43 -16.23
CA ILE A 212 -0.54 -18.66 -15.81
C ILE A 212 -1.53 -17.88 -16.68
N GLY A 213 -1.19 -16.64 -17.05
CA GLY A 213 -2.01 -15.76 -17.87
C GLY A 213 -1.41 -14.37 -17.97
N THR A 214 -2.17 -13.44 -18.53
CA THR A 214 -1.83 -12.01 -18.59
C THR A 214 -2.73 -11.24 -17.62
N TYR A 215 -2.33 -10.02 -17.27
CA TYR A 215 -3.10 -9.18 -16.35
C TYR A 215 -3.24 -7.74 -16.85
N GLU A 216 -4.23 -7.05 -16.30
CA GLU A 216 -4.46 -5.63 -16.49
C GLU A 216 -4.82 -4.98 -15.17
N ILE A 217 -4.43 -3.72 -14.98
CA ILE A 217 -4.69 -2.97 -13.74
C ILE A 217 -5.66 -1.86 -14.04
N PHE A 218 -6.67 -1.73 -13.19
CA PHE A 218 -7.70 -0.70 -13.30
C PHE A 218 -7.77 0.11 -12.00
N ASP A 219 -8.06 1.39 -12.14
CA ASP A 219 -8.46 2.26 -11.05
C ASP A 219 -9.99 2.22 -10.91
N VAL A 220 -10.48 1.74 -9.78
CA VAL A 220 -11.92 1.59 -9.52
C VAL A 220 -12.56 2.92 -9.12
N THR A 221 -11.77 3.89 -8.68
CA THR A 221 -12.25 5.21 -8.25
C THR A 221 -11.48 6.35 -8.94
N PRO A 222 -11.44 6.40 -10.28
CA PRO A 222 -10.55 7.30 -11.02
C PRO A 222 -10.86 8.79 -10.82
N ASN A 223 -12.04 9.10 -10.33
CA ASN A 223 -12.48 10.48 -10.07
C ASN A 223 -12.27 10.90 -8.61
N THR A 224 -11.90 9.97 -7.73
CA THR A 224 -11.62 10.25 -6.32
C THR A 224 -10.18 10.72 -6.15
N LYS A 225 -9.98 11.78 -5.39
CA LYS A 225 -8.63 12.24 -5.08
C LYS A 225 -7.95 11.26 -4.13
N ALA A 226 -6.73 10.87 -4.46
CA ALA A 226 -5.90 10.09 -3.55
C ALA A 226 -5.62 10.90 -2.28
N GLN A 227 -5.90 10.30 -1.13
CA GLN A 227 -5.63 10.92 0.16
C GLN A 227 -4.17 10.73 0.56
N ARG A 228 -3.62 11.77 1.18
CA ARG A 228 -2.27 11.73 1.72
C ARG A 228 -2.26 10.91 2.99
N GLY A 229 -1.56 9.77 2.97
CA GLY A 229 -1.37 8.95 4.15
C GLY A 229 -0.52 9.61 5.22
N SER A 230 -0.57 9.07 6.42
CA SER A 230 0.20 9.57 7.55
C SER A 230 1.70 9.23 7.41
N TYR A 231 2.55 10.15 7.82
CA TYR A 231 3.98 9.87 8.03
C TYR A 231 4.20 8.84 9.16
N ALA A 232 3.20 8.63 10.00
CA ALA A 232 3.23 7.61 11.06
C ALA A 232 2.88 6.20 10.57
N ASP A 233 2.42 6.05 9.33
CA ASP A 233 2.32 4.73 8.71
C ASP A 233 3.73 4.18 8.49
N ASP A 234 4.00 2.93 8.88
CA ASP A 234 5.32 2.30 8.74
C ASP A 234 6.47 3.07 9.43
N THR A 235 6.35 3.29 10.70
CA THR A 235 7.40 3.89 11.53
C THR A 235 8.44 2.87 12.00
N ILE A 236 9.63 3.37 12.37
CA ILE A 236 10.68 2.57 12.97
C ILE A 236 10.89 3.01 14.43
N ALA A 237 10.77 2.07 15.35
CA ALA A 237 10.97 2.33 16.78
C ALA A 237 12.11 1.49 17.35
N ILE A 238 12.79 2.01 18.37
CA ILE A 238 13.79 1.29 19.15
C ILE A 238 13.10 0.71 20.38
N PRO A 239 13.14 -0.62 20.61
CA PRO A 239 12.53 -1.20 21.78
C PRO A 239 13.12 -0.63 23.09
N ASN A 240 12.29 -0.36 24.07
CA ASN A 240 12.75 0.11 25.38
C ASN A 240 13.66 -0.91 26.11
N ALA A 241 13.50 -2.18 25.78
CA ALA A 241 14.36 -3.26 26.30
C ALA A 241 15.77 -3.30 25.65
N SER A 242 16.03 -2.50 24.64
CA SER A 242 17.36 -2.45 23.99
C SER A 242 18.45 -2.08 24.99
N LYS A 243 19.55 -2.82 24.97
CA LYS A 243 20.73 -2.55 25.82
C LYS A 243 21.72 -1.59 25.16
N ILE A 244 21.54 -1.30 23.88
CA ILE A 244 22.44 -0.48 23.06
C ILE A 244 21.64 0.46 22.14
N PRO A 245 20.66 1.23 22.67
CA PRO A 245 19.77 2.04 21.85
C PRO A 245 20.49 3.11 21.02
N GLU A 246 21.59 3.69 21.55
CA GLU A 246 22.40 4.68 20.85
C GLU A 246 23.05 4.07 19.59
N ARG A 247 23.58 2.85 19.72
CA ARG A 247 24.17 2.14 18.57
C ARG A 247 23.10 1.74 17.56
N ALA A 248 21.93 1.31 18.02
CA ALA A 248 20.81 1.02 17.14
C ALA A 248 20.39 2.25 16.34
N ALA A 249 20.30 3.42 16.99
CA ALA A 249 20.02 4.68 16.35
C ALA A 249 21.06 5.05 15.29
N LEU A 250 22.35 4.98 15.61
CA LEU A 250 23.44 5.24 14.66
C LEU A 250 23.39 4.32 13.44
N VAL A 251 23.08 3.04 13.62
CA VAL A 251 22.91 2.10 12.49
C VAL A 251 21.74 2.48 11.63
N LEU A 252 20.59 2.81 12.24
CA LEU A 252 19.40 3.27 11.50
C LEU A 252 19.68 4.54 10.71
N ASP A 253 20.38 5.50 11.31
CA ASP A 253 20.74 6.75 10.66
C ASP A 253 21.72 6.52 9.49
N CYS A 254 22.70 5.66 9.68
CA CYS A 254 23.64 5.24 8.63
C CYS A 254 22.91 4.60 7.44
N LEU A 255 22.03 3.65 7.71
CA LEU A 255 21.27 2.94 6.68
C LEU A 255 20.33 3.85 5.88
N LYS A 256 19.82 4.90 6.53
CA LYS A 256 18.93 5.90 5.88
C LYS A 256 19.71 7.04 5.25
N GLY A 257 20.75 7.51 5.93
CA GLY A 257 21.39 8.79 5.68
C GLY A 257 22.53 8.77 4.68
N PHE A 258 23.23 7.67 4.56
CA PHE A 258 24.34 7.56 3.63
C PHE A 258 23.87 6.99 2.30
N PRO A 259 23.90 7.77 1.19
CA PRO A 259 23.36 7.33 -0.10
C PRO A 259 23.94 6.01 -0.58
N GLU A 260 25.23 5.80 -0.42
CA GLU A 260 25.89 4.55 -0.84
C GLU A 260 25.39 3.34 -0.03
N VAL A 261 25.23 3.52 1.29
CA VAL A 261 24.73 2.46 2.17
C VAL A 261 23.27 2.18 1.87
N ASN A 262 22.48 3.23 1.70
CA ASN A 262 21.07 3.09 1.35
C ASN A 262 20.87 2.41 0.00
N ASN A 263 21.63 2.82 -1.03
CA ASN A 263 21.58 2.21 -2.34
C ASN A 263 21.97 0.73 -2.30
N LEU A 264 22.98 0.37 -1.51
CA LEU A 264 23.37 -1.02 -1.31
C LEU A 264 22.25 -1.82 -0.65
N VAL A 265 21.62 -1.27 0.37
CA VAL A 265 20.53 -1.94 1.13
C VAL A 265 19.25 -2.05 0.30
N VAL A 266 18.84 -1.00 -0.40
CA VAL A 266 17.59 -0.96 -1.15
C VAL A 266 17.72 -1.54 -2.56
N GLY A 267 18.84 -1.30 -3.21
CA GLY A 267 19.07 -1.69 -4.62
C GLY A 267 19.97 -2.92 -4.80
N GLY A 268 20.75 -3.26 -3.78
CA GLY A 268 21.79 -4.26 -3.94
C GLY A 268 23.07 -3.70 -4.57
N ILE A 269 23.81 -4.54 -5.26
CA ILE A 269 25.10 -4.22 -5.87
C ILE A 269 24.90 -3.74 -7.29
N GLU A 270 25.39 -2.55 -7.62
CA GLU A 270 25.41 -2.01 -8.97
C GLU A 270 26.25 -2.91 -9.90
N GLY A 271 25.78 -3.08 -11.13
CA GLY A 271 26.38 -4.02 -12.11
C GLY A 271 26.00 -5.48 -11.89
N VAL A 272 25.34 -5.84 -10.76
CA VAL A 272 24.87 -7.19 -10.46
C VAL A 272 23.34 -7.23 -10.33
N HIS A 273 22.79 -6.42 -9.44
CA HIS A 273 21.35 -6.40 -9.15
C HIS A 273 20.64 -5.27 -9.90
N TYR A 274 21.35 -4.19 -10.21
CA TYR A 274 20.84 -3.07 -10.99
C TYR A 274 21.98 -2.38 -11.76
N GLU A 275 21.60 -1.58 -12.74
CA GLU A 275 22.46 -0.64 -13.48
C GLU A 275 21.91 0.78 -13.32
N MET A 276 22.79 1.77 -13.25
CA MET A 276 22.39 3.17 -13.32
C MET A 276 22.25 3.59 -14.77
N THR A 277 21.18 4.29 -15.08
CA THR A 277 20.98 4.92 -16.38
C THR A 277 21.61 6.32 -16.40
N ASP A 278 21.84 6.87 -17.59
CA ASP A 278 22.45 8.20 -17.76
C ASP A 278 21.60 9.33 -17.10
N ASP A 279 20.29 9.10 -16.95
CA ASP A 279 19.37 10.01 -16.27
C ASP A 279 19.24 9.74 -14.75
N GLY A 280 20.15 8.92 -14.18
CA GLY A 280 20.23 8.67 -12.73
C GLY A 280 19.15 7.76 -12.16
N LYS A 281 18.51 6.94 -12.98
CA LYS A 281 17.54 5.94 -12.54
C LYS A 281 18.18 4.56 -12.40
N ARG A 282 17.55 3.71 -11.59
CA ARG A 282 17.95 2.30 -11.49
C ARG A 282 17.17 1.45 -12.48
N LYS A 283 17.87 0.70 -13.32
CA LYS A 283 17.32 -0.36 -14.15
C LYS A 283 17.66 -1.70 -13.53
N LEU A 284 16.69 -2.58 -13.35
CA LEU A 284 16.90 -3.90 -12.78
C LEU A 284 17.85 -4.73 -13.66
N GLY A 285 18.86 -5.34 -13.05
CA GLY A 285 19.81 -6.26 -13.68
C GLY A 285 19.29 -7.69 -13.70
N GLU A 286 20.03 -8.58 -14.38
CA GLU A 286 19.66 -10.00 -14.51
C GLU A 286 19.54 -10.76 -13.18
N SER A 287 20.24 -10.32 -12.16
CA SER A 287 20.22 -10.93 -10.82
C SER A 287 19.36 -10.18 -9.80
N ALA A 288 18.54 -9.23 -10.24
CA ALA A 288 17.70 -8.44 -9.36
C ALA A 288 16.71 -9.29 -8.55
N ASP A 289 16.20 -10.37 -9.13
CA ASP A 289 15.31 -11.33 -8.51
C ASP A 289 15.92 -12.14 -7.36
N LYS A 290 17.25 -12.17 -7.31
CA LYS A 290 18.01 -12.83 -6.22
C LYS A 290 18.25 -11.93 -5.02
N TYR A 291 17.93 -10.64 -5.14
CA TYR A 291 18.06 -9.64 -4.10
C TYR A 291 16.69 -9.14 -3.67
N GLY A 292 16.12 -9.81 -2.68
CA GLY A 292 14.77 -9.53 -2.17
C GLY A 292 14.77 -8.67 -0.91
N TRP A 293 15.25 -7.43 -0.96
CA TRP A 293 15.05 -6.50 0.14
C TRP A 293 13.77 -5.70 -0.07
N GLY A 294 12.70 -6.10 0.61
CA GLY A 294 11.43 -5.36 0.64
C GLY A 294 11.26 -4.60 1.95
N CYS A 295 11.79 -3.41 2.06
CA CYS A 295 11.62 -2.61 3.26
C CYS A 295 10.86 -1.33 3.00
N TRP A 296 9.55 -1.41 2.95
CA TRP A 296 8.68 -0.25 2.83
C TRP A 296 8.72 0.68 4.06
N ALA A 297 9.02 0.12 5.26
CA ALA A 297 9.09 0.89 6.51
C ALA A 297 10.33 1.79 6.62
N TRP A 298 11.34 1.59 5.76
CA TRP A 298 12.58 2.35 5.86
C TRP A 298 12.45 3.81 5.43
N GLY A 299 11.39 4.17 4.71
CA GLY A 299 11.29 5.47 4.07
C GLY A 299 12.44 5.66 3.08
N ILE A 300 12.21 6.40 2.04
CA ILE A 300 13.27 6.74 1.11
C ILE A 300 14.08 7.85 1.71
N THR A 301 15.36 7.76 1.56
CA THR A 301 16.30 8.76 1.97
C THR A 301 16.42 9.82 0.90
N GLY A 302 16.27 11.04 1.28
CA GLY A 302 16.68 12.22 0.56
C GLY A 302 16.31 12.35 -0.93
N LYS A 303 16.51 13.54 -1.46
CA LYS A 303 16.22 13.92 -2.85
C LYS A 303 17.01 13.13 -3.91
N ASP A 304 18.13 12.53 -3.51
CA ASP A 304 19.12 11.94 -4.41
C ASP A 304 19.02 10.40 -4.49
N SER A 305 18.01 9.80 -3.86
CA SER A 305 17.80 8.35 -3.99
C SER A 305 17.36 8.00 -5.42
N PRO A 306 18.11 7.13 -6.15
CA PRO A 306 17.77 6.78 -7.51
C PRO A 306 16.39 6.14 -7.60
N GLN A 307 15.56 6.62 -8.51
CA GLN A 307 14.26 6.01 -8.78
C GLN A 307 14.42 4.75 -9.62
N LEU A 308 13.57 3.76 -9.35
CA LEU A 308 13.49 2.57 -10.20
C LEU A 308 12.85 2.95 -11.54
N LEU A 309 13.46 2.50 -12.65
CA LEU A 309 12.80 2.60 -13.95
C LEU A 309 11.56 1.68 -13.94
N PRO A 310 10.43 2.14 -14.47
CA PRO A 310 9.33 1.24 -14.78
C PRO A 310 9.83 0.15 -15.73
N ALA A 311 9.29 -1.06 -15.60
CA ALA A 311 9.61 -2.15 -16.51
C ALA A 311 9.41 -1.71 -17.98
N PRO A 312 10.33 -2.07 -18.89
CA PRO A 312 10.25 -1.61 -20.27
C PRO A 312 8.97 -2.11 -20.93
N ASP A 313 8.33 -1.16 -21.59
CA ASP A 313 7.30 -1.35 -22.62
C ASP A 313 6.08 -2.23 -22.28
N ARG A 314 5.29 -1.77 -21.33
CA ARG A 314 3.93 -2.27 -21.15
C ARG A 314 2.89 -1.27 -21.66
N GLY A 315 2.97 -0.87 -22.93
CA GLY A 315 1.94 -0.06 -23.57
C GLY A 315 1.39 1.11 -22.70
N ALA A 316 0.17 1.52 -22.92
CA ALA A 316 -0.48 2.61 -22.15
C ALA A 316 -0.70 2.33 -20.62
N GLN A 317 -0.37 1.14 -20.15
CA GLN A 317 -0.60 0.70 -18.77
C GLN A 317 0.51 1.07 -17.77
N GLY A 318 1.73 1.36 -18.23
CA GLY A 318 2.86 1.73 -17.37
C GLY A 318 2.70 2.93 -16.44
N PRO A 319 1.79 3.86 -16.65
CA PRO A 319 1.73 5.10 -15.88
C PRO A 319 0.66 5.19 -14.81
N LEU A 320 -0.29 4.27 -14.68
CA LEU A 320 -1.38 4.48 -13.70
C LEU A 320 -0.88 4.55 -12.26
N ILE A 321 0.10 3.72 -11.90
CA ILE A 321 0.70 3.75 -10.56
C ILE A 321 1.63 4.95 -10.36
N TYR A 322 2.24 5.45 -11.43
CA TYR A 322 3.11 6.64 -11.40
C TYR A 322 2.39 7.93 -11.86
N ARG A 323 1.14 7.85 -12.30
CA ARG A 323 0.30 9.01 -12.63
C ARG A 323 -0.35 9.67 -11.41
N VAL A 324 -0.03 9.27 -10.22
CA VAL A 324 -0.18 10.17 -9.07
C VAL A 324 0.81 11.31 -9.33
N ARG A 325 0.39 12.25 -10.15
CA ARG A 325 1.13 13.46 -10.46
C ARG A 325 1.40 14.16 -9.15
N PHE A 326 2.65 14.21 -8.79
CA PHE A 326 3.14 15.27 -7.94
C PHE A 326 2.84 16.60 -8.65
N HIS A 327 1.70 17.17 -8.42
CA HIS A 327 1.53 18.59 -8.62
C HIS A 327 2.29 19.24 -7.48
N GLN A 328 3.57 19.49 -7.74
CA GLN A 328 4.31 20.52 -7.02
C GLN A 328 3.64 21.85 -7.37
N ASN A 329 2.99 22.45 -6.41
CA ASN A 329 2.85 23.91 -6.29
C ASN A 329 3.85 24.38 -5.28
#